data_48268fa82db86840532de5acd337360a
#
_entry.id   48268fa82db86840532de5acd337360a
#
_cell.length_a   1.000
_cell.length_b   1.000
_cell.length_c   1.000
_cell.angle_alpha   90.00
_cell.angle_beta   90.00
_cell.angle_gamma   90.00
#
_symmetry.space_group_name_H-M   'P 1'
#
loop_
_entity.id
_entity.type
_entity.pdbx_description
1 polymer ?
#
loop_
_entity_poly.entity_id
_entity_poly.type
_entity_poly.pdbx_seq_one_letter_code
_entity_poly.pdbx_strand_id
1 'polypeptide(L)'
;LASGKMIEWFSKFNFQTWRKSMNVCDWAMLAFWLCNVLSWVFCKDWKWEAFWGTSGRYNGVFLMTVYMASYFLVTRFFKLKQWYLDAFLAVGILVCVFGITDYFQMDVLGFKVNMVDEQKAIYTATFGNINTYTIYAAALLAVSMILFTQEKNQKRMLWYFGNMVLSSFALIMGT
;
A
#
# COMPACT_ATOMS: atom_id res chain seq x y z
N LEU A 1 -15.63 13.56 11.98
CA LEU A 1 -14.65 14.62 12.33
C LEU A 1 -13.71 15.02 11.18
N ALA A 2 -13.29 14.11 10.30
CA ALA A 2 -12.46 14.43 9.12
C ALA A 2 -13.28 15.07 7.99
N SER A 3 -14.51 14.62 7.77
CA SER A 3 -15.39 15.12 6.70
C SER A 3 -15.75 16.60 6.87
N GLY A 4 -16.04 17.07 8.08
CA GLY A 4 -16.34 18.48 8.33
C GLY A 4 -15.17 19.42 8.02
N LYS A 5 -13.95 19.03 8.38
CA LYS A 5 -12.74 19.81 8.06
C LYS A 5 -12.43 19.82 6.57
N MET A 6 -12.72 18.74 5.88
CA MET A 6 -12.54 18.66 4.43
C MET A 6 -13.50 19.58 3.68
N ILE A 7 -14.78 19.60 4.08
CA ILE A 7 -15.79 20.50 3.49
C ILE A 7 -15.43 21.97 3.78
N GLU A 8 -15.03 22.29 5.00
CA GLU A 8 -14.60 23.65 5.37
C GLU A 8 -13.33 24.07 4.61
N TRP A 9 -12.40 23.16 4.37
CA TRP A 9 -11.20 23.43 3.58
C TRP A 9 -11.57 23.73 2.12
N PHE A 10 -12.45 22.96 1.50
CA PHE A 10 -12.91 23.22 0.13
C PHE A 10 -13.65 24.55 0.01
N SER A 11 -14.46 24.94 1.00
CA SER A 11 -15.18 26.22 0.99
C SER A 11 -14.27 27.44 1.13
N LYS A 12 -13.11 27.27 1.82
CA LYS A 12 -12.12 28.33 2.06
C LYS A 12 -10.87 28.17 1.17
N PHE A 13 -10.94 27.35 0.12
CA PHE A 13 -9.79 27.06 -0.72
C PHE A 13 -9.28 28.34 -1.41
N ASN A 14 -8.03 28.70 -1.13
CA ASN A 14 -7.33 29.78 -1.80
C ASN A 14 -6.06 29.22 -2.45
N PHE A 15 -5.99 29.29 -3.77
CA PHE A 15 -4.88 28.75 -4.57
C PHE A 15 -3.51 29.32 -4.16
N GLN A 16 -3.45 30.61 -3.82
CA GLN A 16 -2.18 31.23 -3.40
C GLN A 16 -1.68 30.67 -2.08
N THR A 17 -2.58 30.49 -1.12
CA THR A 17 -2.27 29.89 0.19
C THR A 17 -1.87 28.42 0.03
N TRP A 18 -2.59 27.67 -0.80
CA TRP A 18 -2.29 26.28 -1.11
C TRP A 18 -0.90 26.13 -1.75
N ARG A 19 -0.58 26.94 -2.77
CA ARG A 19 0.75 26.94 -3.40
C ARG A 19 1.89 27.22 -2.43
N LYS A 20 1.69 28.16 -1.48
CA LYS A 20 2.70 28.46 -0.45
C LYS A 20 2.91 27.34 0.56
N SER A 21 1.92 26.47 0.74
CA SER A 21 1.99 25.34 1.66
C SER A 21 2.61 24.08 1.04
N MET A 22 2.95 24.10 -0.25
CA MET A 22 3.51 22.96 -0.96
C MET A 22 5.00 22.80 -0.68
N ASN A 23 5.40 21.55 -0.40
CA ASN A 23 6.78 21.15 -0.25
C ASN A 23 7.34 20.54 -1.55
N VAL A 24 8.62 20.19 -1.55
CA VAL A 24 9.28 19.59 -2.72
C VAL A 24 8.62 18.28 -3.16
N CYS A 25 8.17 17.45 -2.21
CA CYS A 25 7.49 16.19 -2.52
C CYS A 25 6.14 16.42 -3.20
N ASP A 26 5.40 17.45 -2.79
CA ASP A 26 4.12 17.82 -3.41
C ASP A 26 4.32 18.21 -4.88
N TRP A 27 5.34 19.02 -5.17
CA TRP A 27 5.70 19.39 -6.53
C TRP A 27 6.17 18.21 -7.36
N ALA A 28 6.98 17.31 -6.78
CA ALA A 28 7.42 16.10 -7.45
C ALA A 28 6.22 15.19 -7.81
N MET A 29 5.26 15.04 -6.89
CA MET A 29 4.04 14.25 -7.13
C MET A 29 3.18 14.85 -8.24
N LEU A 30 3.02 16.19 -8.27
CA LEU A 30 2.31 16.87 -9.35
C LEU A 30 3.02 16.73 -10.69
N ALA A 31 4.34 16.90 -10.71
CA ALA A 31 5.14 16.73 -11.92
C ALA A 31 5.03 15.29 -12.46
N PHE A 32 5.15 14.30 -11.60
CA PHE A 32 4.95 12.89 -11.97
C PHE A 32 3.57 12.65 -12.57
N TRP A 33 2.52 13.13 -11.92
CA TRP A 33 1.15 13.00 -12.42
C TRP A 33 0.98 13.70 -13.77
N LEU A 34 1.50 14.93 -13.90
CA LEU A 34 1.43 15.68 -15.15
C LEU A 34 2.13 14.95 -16.31
N CYS A 35 3.30 14.36 -16.06
CA CYS A 35 3.99 13.54 -17.05
C CYS A 35 3.13 12.35 -17.51
N ASN A 36 2.43 11.67 -16.60
CA ASN A 36 1.51 10.58 -16.94
C ASN A 36 0.34 11.08 -17.80
N VAL A 37 -0.27 12.23 -17.44
CA VAL A 37 -1.36 12.83 -18.20
C VAL A 37 -0.89 13.26 -19.59
N LEU A 38 0.27 13.92 -19.71
CA LEU A 38 0.85 14.30 -20.98
C LEU A 38 1.15 13.07 -21.86
N SER A 39 1.73 12.03 -21.28
CA SER A 39 1.96 10.77 -21.99
C SER A 39 0.68 10.19 -22.56
N TRP A 40 -0.42 10.20 -21.80
CA TRP A 40 -1.73 9.76 -22.28
C TRP A 40 -2.28 10.66 -23.40
N VAL A 41 -2.19 11.98 -23.25
CA VAL A 41 -2.69 12.94 -24.25
C VAL A 41 -1.99 12.76 -25.59
N PHE A 42 -0.66 12.55 -25.57
CA PHE A 42 0.15 12.36 -26.78
C PHE A 42 0.15 10.92 -27.30
N CYS A 43 -0.41 9.97 -26.57
CA CYS A 43 -0.59 8.61 -27.03
C CYS A 43 -1.56 8.60 -28.21
N LYS A 44 -1.10 8.15 -29.40
CA LYS A 44 -1.94 8.09 -30.61
C LYS A 44 -2.77 6.80 -30.64
N ASP A 45 -2.12 5.71 -30.31
CA ASP A 45 -2.70 4.37 -30.26
C ASP A 45 -2.95 3.99 -28.81
N TRP A 46 -3.87 3.08 -28.54
CA TRP A 46 -4.11 2.53 -27.18
C TRP A 46 -4.55 3.56 -26.13
N LYS A 47 -5.27 4.62 -26.52
CA LYS A 47 -5.74 5.68 -25.59
C LYS A 47 -6.60 5.13 -24.45
N TRP A 48 -7.39 4.12 -24.71
CA TRP A 48 -8.24 3.49 -23.71
C TRP A 48 -7.41 2.74 -22.68
N GLU A 49 -6.47 1.92 -23.13
CA GLU A 49 -5.56 1.16 -22.29
C GLU A 49 -4.60 2.07 -21.53
N ALA A 50 -4.14 3.16 -22.14
CA ALA A 50 -3.32 4.16 -21.46
C ALA A 50 -4.07 4.88 -20.34
N PHE A 51 -5.40 5.07 -20.49
CA PHE A 51 -6.23 5.68 -19.45
C PHE A 51 -6.60 4.70 -18.34
N TRP A 52 -7.11 3.53 -18.66
CA TRP A 52 -7.59 2.54 -17.70
C TRP A 52 -6.53 1.53 -17.27
N GLY A 53 -5.51 1.31 -18.09
CA GLY A 53 -4.56 0.23 -17.95
C GLY A 53 -4.96 -1.01 -18.76
N THR A 54 -4.01 -1.89 -18.97
CA THR A 54 -4.24 -3.18 -19.62
C THR A 54 -5.04 -4.11 -18.72
N SER A 55 -5.83 -5.00 -19.32
CA SER A 55 -6.60 -6.03 -18.59
C SER A 55 -5.69 -6.82 -17.64
N GLY A 56 -6.12 -6.96 -16.41
CA GLY A 56 -5.41 -7.65 -15.32
C GLY A 56 -4.47 -6.77 -14.49
N ARG A 57 -4.03 -5.60 -14.99
CA ARG A 57 -3.15 -4.70 -14.20
C ARG A 57 -3.76 -3.34 -13.89
N TYR A 58 -4.56 -2.79 -14.79
CA TYR A 58 -5.28 -1.51 -14.63
C TYR A 58 -4.43 -0.31 -14.17
N ASN A 59 -3.14 -0.29 -14.56
CA ASN A 59 -2.17 0.74 -14.15
C ASN A 59 -2.20 1.96 -15.10
N GLY A 60 -3.38 2.46 -15.43
CA GLY A 60 -3.55 3.62 -16.30
C GLY A 60 -3.52 4.97 -15.56
N VAL A 61 -3.66 6.05 -16.32
CA VAL A 61 -3.66 7.44 -15.81
C VAL A 61 -4.75 7.65 -14.76
N PHE A 62 -5.88 6.96 -14.88
CA PHE A 62 -6.96 6.99 -13.89
C PHE A 62 -6.44 6.58 -12.50
N LEU A 63 -5.76 5.42 -12.40
CA LEU A 63 -5.21 4.94 -11.12
C LEU A 63 -4.14 5.90 -10.59
N MET A 64 -3.26 6.42 -11.45
CA MET A 64 -2.26 7.42 -11.06
C MET A 64 -2.90 8.72 -10.53
N THR A 65 -4.05 9.11 -11.09
CA THR A 65 -4.83 10.25 -10.58
C THR A 65 -5.41 9.95 -9.20
N VAL A 66 -5.92 8.75 -8.98
CA VAL A 66 -6.39 8.31 -7.65
C VAL A 66 -5.25 8.31 -6.62
N TYR A 67 -4.06 7.84 -6.99
CA TYR A 67 -2.89 7.87 -6.10
C TYR A 67 -2.46 9.31 -5.77
N MET A 68 -2.43 10.20 -6.76
CA MET A 68 -2.13 11.61 -6.53
C MET A 68 -3.17 12.27 -5.60
N ALA A 69 -4.46 12.04 -5.83
CA ALA A 69 -5.53 12.54 -4.98
C ALA A 69 -5.41 11.98 -3.55
N SER A 70 -5.15 10.69 -3.40
CA SER A 70 -4.94 10.02 -2.10
C SER A 70 -3.73 10.60 -1.37
N TYR A 71 -2.62 10.88 -2.06
CA TYR A 71 -1.45 11.52 -1.49
C TYR A 71 -1.80 12.86 -0.86
N PHE A 72 -2.50 13.75 -1.59
CA PHE A 72 -2.90 15.04 -1.06
C PHE A 72 -3.92 14.94 0.08
N LEU A 73 -4.85 14.01 0.00
CA LEU A 73 -5.81 13.77 1.09
C LEU A 73 -5.10 13.32 2.37
N VAL A 74 -4.19 12.36 2.24
CA VAL A 74 -3.45 11.85 3.39
C VAL A 74 -2.53 12.92 3.97
N THR A 75 -1.73 13.60 3.15
CA THR A 75 -0.75 14.57 3.64
C THR A 75 -1.39 15.81 4.26
N ARG A 76 -2.60 16.19 3.87
CA ARG A 76 -3.28 17.40 4.37
C ARG A 76 -4.25 17.14 5.52
N PHE A 77 -4.93 16.00 5.53
CA PHE A 77 -6.03 15.75 6.47
C PHE A 77 -5.77 14.60 7.44
N PHE A 78 -4.86 13.69 7.09
CA PHE A 78 -4.60 12.53 7.91
C PHE A 78 -3.62 12.86 9.05
N LYS A 79 -4.01 12.50 10.26
CA LYS A 79 -3.13 12.56 11.43
C LYS A 79 -2.85 11.14 11.86
N LEU A 80 -1.59 10.73 11.75
CA LEU A 80 -1.16 9.41 12.18
C LEU A 80 -1.44 9.25 13.68
N LYS A 81 -2.19 8.20 14.03
CA LYS A 81 -2.42 7.77 15.40
C LYS A 81 -1.83 6.39 15.59
N GLN A 82 -1.36 6.10 16.79
CA GLN A 82 -0.72 4.83 17.11
C GLN A 82 -1.58 3.60 16.72
N TRP A 83 -2.88 3.66 16.93
CA TRP A 83 -3.75 2.55 16.61
C TRP A 83 -3.79 2.18 15.11
N TYR A 84 -3.48 3.11 14.19
CA TYR A 84 -3.36 2.79 12.76
C TYR A 84 -2.17 1.87 12.48
N LEU A 85 -1.06 2.11 13.20
CA LEU A 85 0.12 1.25 13.10
C LEU A 85 -0.16 -0.12 13.72
N ASP A 86 -0.81 -0.15 14.87
CA ASP A 86 -1.19 -1.40 15.54
C ASP A 86 -2.16 -2.21 14.66
N ALA A 87 -3.14 -1.55 14.01
CA ALA A 87 -4.05 -2.20 13.07
C ALA A 87 -3.33 -2.71 11.80
N PHE A 88 -2.41 -1.92 11.24
CA PHE A 88 -1.59 -2.33 10.10
C PHE A 88 -0.77 -3.58 10.42
N LEU A 89 -0.14 -3.62 11.59
CA LEU A 89 0.62 -4.78 12.06
C LEU A 89 -0.28 -6.00 12.33
N ALA A 90 -1.47 -5.80 12.92
CA ALA A 90 -2.42 -6.89 13.16
C ALA A 90 -2.91 -7.54 11.85
N VAL A 91 -3.27 -6.74 10.85
CA VAL A 91 -3.59 -7.24 9.51
C VAL A 91 -2.38 -7.90 8.87
N GLY A 92 -1.19 -7.34 9.07
CA GLY A 92 0.06 -7.89 8.58
C GLY A 92 0.35 -9.29 9.11
N ILE A 93 0.09 -9.54 10.39
CA ILE A 93 0.19 -10.89 10.99
C ILE A 93 -0.71 -11.88 10.25
N LEU A 94 -1.97 -11.53 10.02
CA LEU A 94 -2.89 -12.41 9.31
C LEU A 94 -2.38 -12.75 7.91
N VAL A 95 -1.90 -11.76 7.17
CA VAL A 95 -1.33 -11.96 5.84
C VAL A 95 -0.07 -12.83 5.88
N CYS A 96 0.82 -12.62 6.85
CA CYS A 96 2.01 -13.45 7.02
C CYS A 96 1.66 -14.90 7.37
N VAL A 97 0.67 -15.12 8.25
CA VAL A 97 0.20 -16.46 8.58
C VAL A 97 -0.35 -17.17 7.34
N PHE A 98 -1.17 -16.50 6.53
CA PHE A 98 -1.65 -17.07 5.27
C PHE A 98 -0.51 -17.39 4.30
N GLY A 99 0.50 -16.54 4.16
CA GLY A 99 1.65 -16.82 3.32
C GLY A 99 2.47 -18.01 3.81
N ILE A 100 2.62 -18.15 5.12
CA ILE A 100 3.29 -19.32 5.73
C ILE A 100 2.49 -20.60 5.50
N THR A 101 1.15 -20.58 5.65
CA THR A 101 0.30 -21.76 5.35
C THR A 101 0.38 -22.13 3.88
N ASP A 102 0.48 -21.16 2.98
CA ASP A 102 0.65 -21.40 1.55
C ASP A 102 1.98 -22.08 1.21
N TYR A 103 3.06 -21.74 1.90
CA TYR A 103 4.35 -22.41 1.74
C TYR A 103 4.23 -23.92 2.06
N PHE A 104 3.44 -24.26 3.07
CA PHE A 104 3.16 -25.67 3.44
C PHE A 104 2.07 -26.32 2.57
N GLN A 105 1.69 -25.68 1.45
CA GLN A 105 0.63 -26.16 0.54
C GLN A 105 -0.75 -26.32 1.20
N MET A 106 -0.99 -25.59 2.28
CA MET A 106 -2.28 -25.56 2.97
C MET A 106 -3.15 -24.47 2.37
N ASP A 107 -4.09 -24.84 1.50
CA ASP A 107 -5.08 -23.89 0.96
C ASP A 107 -6.27 -23.76 1.92
N VAL A 108 -6.05 -23.09 3.05
CA VAL A 108 -7.03 -22.96 4.14
C VAL A 108 -8.33 -22.28 3.70
N LEU A 109 -8.25 -21.37 2.74
CA LEU A 109 -9.38 -20.57 2.25
C LEU A 109 -9.92 -21.03 0.89
N GLY A 110 -9.33 -22.07 0.30
CA GLY A 110 -9.77 -22.61 -0.99
C GLY A 110 -9.53 -21.68 -2.18
N PHE A 111 -8.57 -20.73 -2.09
CA PHE A 111 -8.29 -19.78 -3.18
C PHE A 111 -7.67 -20.46 -4.41
N LYS A 112 -7.03 -21.60 -4.23
CA LYS A 112 -6.27 -22.29 -5.28
C LYS A 112 -7.02 -23.44 -5.93
N VAL A 113 -8.23 -23.76 -5.49
CA VAL A 113 -8.99 -24.95 -5.93
C VAL A 113 -9.19 -25.01 -7.45
N ASN A 114 -9.43 -23.86 -8.09
CA ASN A 114 -9.69 -23.77 -9.53
C ASN A 114 -8.51 -23.22 -10.35
N MET A 115 -7.30 -23.18 -9.76
CA MET A 115 -6.11 -22.68 -10.45
C MET A 115 -5.33 -23.81 -11.09
N VAL A 116 -4.67 -23.51 -12.23
CA VAL A 116 -3.69 -24.41 -12.86
C VAL A 116 -2.45 -24.48 -11.97
N ASP A 117 -1.76 -25.61 -11.95
CA ASP A 117 -0.63 -25.87 -11.03
C ASP A 117 0.51 -24.86 -11.17
N GLU A 118 0.77 -24.36 -12.38
CA GLU A 118 1.73 -23.29 -12.62
C GLU A 118 1.32 -21.97 -11.92
N GLN A 119 0.03 -21.65 -11.88
CA GLN A 119 -0.49 -20.48 -11.19
C GLN A 119 -0.50 -20.64 -9.68
N LYS A 120 -0.76 -21.86 -9.19
CA LYS A 120 -0.71 -22.17 -7.75
C LYS A 120 0.67 -21.91 -7.16
N ALA A 121 1.73 -22.20 -7.91
CA ALA A 121 3.11 -22.03 -7.45
C ALA A 121 3.50 -20.55 -7.20
N ILE A 122 2.92 -19.62 -7.95
CA ILE A 122 3.21 -18.17 -7.84
C ILE A 122 2.17 -17.39 -7.03
N TYR A 123 1.02 -18.00 -6.74
CA TYR A 123 -0.05 -17.40 -5.96
C TYR A 123 0.24 -17.54 -4.48
N THR A 124 0.41 -16.43 -3.77
CA THR A 124 0.76 -16.43 -2.35
C THR A 124 -0.19 -15.54 -1.56
N ALA A 125 -0.73 -16.09 -0.49
CA ALA A 125 -1.65 -15.43 0.43
C ALA A 125 -2.82 -14.76 -0.29
N THR A 126 -3.22 -13.57 0.17
CA THR A 126 -4.27 -12.75 -0.44
C THR A 126 -3.77 -11.84 -1.56
N PHE A 127 -2.47 -11.79 -1.81
CA PHE A 127 -1.86 -10.93 -2.84
C PHE A 127 -1.84 -11.55 -4.24
N GLY A 128 -1.95 -12.85 -4.34
CA GLY A 128 -1.91 -13.53 -5.62
C GLY A 128 -0.56 -13.46 -6.37
N ASN A 129 0.45 -12.84 -5.77
CA ASN A 129 1.79 -12.72 -6.35
C ASN A 129 2.85 -12.71 -5.22
N ILE A 130 3.79 -13.63 -5.32
CA ILE A 130 4.86 -13.83 -4.34
C ILE A 130 5.75 -12.59 -4.16
N ASN A 131 6.07 -11.88 -5.25
CA ASN A 131 6.91 -10.67 -5.17
C ASN A 131 6.20 -9.55 -4.39
N THR A 132 4.90 -9.36 -4.60
CA THR A 132 4.11 -8.37 -3.87
C THR A 132 4.01 -8.74 -2.39
N TYR A 133 3.84 -10.03 -2.09
CA TYR A 133 3.82 -10.54 -0.74
C TYR A 133 5.14 -10.30 0.01
N THR A 134 6.29 -10.59 -0.63
CA THR A 134 7.61 -10.39 -0.02
C THR A 134 7.91 -8.91 0.23
N ILE A 135 7.56 -8.01 -0.70
CA ILE A 135 7.67 -6.56 -0.50
C ILE A 135 6.83 -6.11 0.70
N TYR A 136 5.61 -6.62 0.83
CA TYR A 136 4.74 -6.30 1.95
C TYR A 136 5.31 -6.82 3.29
N ALA A 137 5.80 -8.07 3.33
CA ALA A 137 6.43 -8.64 4.51
C ALA A 137 7.71 -7.88 4.91
N ALA A 138 8.51 -7.42 3.93
CA ALA A 138 9.67 -6.55 4.19
C ALA A 138 9.25 -5.20 4.78
N ALA A 139 8.19 -4.60 4.29
CA ALA A 139 7.65 -3.35 4.86
C ALA A 139 7.14 -3.54 6.30
N LEU A 140 6.44 -4.65 6.59
CA LEU A 140 6.02 -5.01 7.95
C LEU A 140 7.21 -5.17 8.89
N LEU A 141 8.26 -5.88 8.44
CA LEU A 141 9.48 -6.06 9.22
C LEU A 141 10.13 -4.70 9.54
N ALA A 142 10.31 -3.84 8.54
CA ALA A 142 10.91 -2.52 8.73
C ALA A 142 10.12 -1.64 9.71
N VAL A 143 8.79 -1.60 9.56
CA VAL A 143 7.91 -0.84 10.47
C VAL A 143 7.99 -1.41 11.89
N SER A 144 7.95 -2.73 12.05
CA SER A 144 8.04 -3.39 13.36
C SER A 144 9.38 -3.10 14.04
N MET A 145 10.50 -3.10 13.30
CA MET A 145 11.83 -2.77 13.81
C MET A 145 11.90 -1.33 14.34
N ILE A 146 11.39 -0.38 13.55
CA ILE A 146 11.37 1.04 13.94
C ILE A 146 10.53 1.23 15.21
N LEU A 147 9.34 0.63 15.27
CA LEU A 147 8.45 0.75 16.42
C LEU A 147 9.04 0.06 17.65
N PHE A 148 9.69 -1.09 17.49
CA PHE A 148 10.37 -1.81 18.58
C PHE A 148 11.48 -0.95 19.21
N THR A 149 12.30 -0.27 18.41
CA THR A 149 13.40 0.55 18.91
C THR A 149 12.95 1.83 19.62
N GLN A 150 11.76 2.32 19.33
CA GLN A 150 11.21 3.56 19.90
C GLN A 150 10.29 3.31 21.10
N GLU A 151 9.83 2.08 21.31
CA GLU A 151 8.85 1.75 22.34
C GLU A 151 9.55 1.50 23.69
N LYS A 152 8.90 1.97 24.76
CA LYS A 152 9.36 1.76 26.15
C LYS A 152 8.47 0.79 26.93
N ASN A 153 7.26 0.56 26.46
CA ASN A 153 6.31 -0.33 27.12
C ASN A 153 6.63 -1.79 26.74
N GLN A 154 6.99 -2.62 27.72
CA GLN A 154 7.37 -4.01 27.51
C GLN A 154 6.31 -4.85 26.77
N LYS A 155 5.01 -4.63 27.03
CA LYS A 155 3.95 -5.36 26.33
C LYS A 155 3.90 -5.03 24.85
N ARG A 156 4.09 -3.75 24.51
CA ARG A 156 4.15 -3.30 23.11
C ARG A 156 5.45 -3.73 22.43
N MET A 157 6.57 -3.69 23.15
CA MET A 157 7.83 -4.23 22.63
C MET A 157 7.68 -5.71 22.25
N LEU A 158 7.05 -6.53 23.11
CA LEU A 158 6.79 -7.93 22.81
C LEU A 158 5.88 -8.10 21.57
N TRP A 159 4.86 -7.25 21.41
CA TRP A 159 4.02 -7.21 20.24
C TRP A 159 4.81 -6.92 18.95
N TYR A 160 5.65 -5.90 18.95
CA TYR A 160 6.48 -5.54 17.81
C TYR A 160 7.55 -6.60 17.50
N PHE A 161 8.15 -7.18 18.54
CA PHE A 161 9.08 -8.29 18.39
C PHE A 161 8.42 -9.51 17.75
N GLY A 162 7.22 -9.89 18.18
CA GLY A 162 6.45 -10.97 17.57
C GLY A 162 6.17 -10.72 16.09
N ASN A 163 5.82 -9.47 15.73
CA ASN A 163 5.66 -9.06 14.32
C ASN A 163 6.96 -9.17 13.53
N MET A 164 8.10 -8.77 14.11
CA MET A 164 9.43 -8.91 13.48
C MET A 164 9.75 -10.37 13.17
N VAL A 165 9.58 -11.25 14.15
CA VAL A 165 9.85 -12.68 13.98
C VAL A 165 8.96 -13.26 12.89
N LEU A 166 7.65 -13.00 12.95
CA LEU A 166 6.71 -13.55 11.98
C LEU A 166 6.94 -13.03 10.56
N SER A 167 7.19 -11.73 10.39
CA SER A 167 7.48 -11.15 9.08
C SER A 167 8.82 -11.64 8.51
N SER A 168 9.81 -11.92 9.36
CA SER A 168 11.06 -12.55 8.93
C SER A 168 10.84 -13.97 8.42
N PHE A 169 10.04 -14.79 9.10
CA PHE A 169 9.64 -16.11 8.60
C PHE A 169 8.87 -15.99 7.29
N ALA A 170 7.93 -15.07 7.20
CA ALA A 170 7.16 -14.81 5.99
C ALA A 170 8.04 -14.42 4.79
N LEU A 171 9.10 -13.66 5.02
CA LEU A 171 10.09 -13.32 3.99
C LEU A 171 10.88 -14.54 3.52
N ILE A 172 11.38 -15.36 4.46
CA ILE A 172 12.17 -16.56 4.13
C ILE A 172 11.32 -17.56 3.35
N MET A 173 10.05 -17.74 3.73
CA MET A 173 9.13 -18.68 3.09
C MET A 173 8.49 -18.13 1.80
N GLY A 174 8.56 -16.84 1.57
CA GLY A 174 8.03 -16.19 0.37
C GLY A 174 9.04 -16.03 -0.77
N THR A 175 10.23 -16.65 -0.68
CA THR A 175 11.29 -16.61 -1.71
C THR A 175 11.32 -17.85 -2.58
#